data_3c7108502ef9d1a3dabc7ac70525dbcb
#
_entry.id   3c7108502ef9d1a3dabc7ac70525dbcb
#
_cell.length_a   1.000
_cell.length_b   1.000
_cell.length_c   1.000
_cell.angle_alpha   90.00
_cell.angle_beta   90.00
_cell.angle_gamma   90.00
#
_symmetry.space_group_name_H-M   'P 1'
#
loop_
_entity.id
_entity.type
_entity.pdbx_description
1 polymer ?
#
loop_
_entity_poly.entity_id
_entity_poly.type
_entity_poly.pdbx_seq_one_letter_code
_entity_poly.pdbx_strand_id
1 'polypeptide(L)'
;MYKRQKEESVDTILHHAQRKEAGEIDKVFVTGCLSERYKPDLEEEIPNVDQYFGTTQLPQLLKALGADYKHELIGERLTTTPKNYAYLKIAEGCDRPCSFCAIPLMRGKHKSTPIEELVIEAEKLAANGVKELILIAQDLTYYGLDLYKKRRLADLLKELVKVEGIEWIRLHYAFPTGFPKDVLEVMNS
;
A
#
# COMPACT_ATOMS: atom_id res chain seq x y z
N MET A 1 7.56 -3.56 -15.10
CA MET A 1 6.91 -4.85 -14.77
C MET A 1 7.43 -5.88 -15.75
N TYR A 2 7.95 -6.96 -15.25
CA TYR A 2 8.58 -8.00 -16.08
C TYR A 2 7.52 -8.71 -16.92
N LYS A 3 7.89 -9.12 -18.14
CA LYS A 3 7.01 -9.78 -19.12
C LYS A 3 6.22 -10.94 -18.48
N ARG A 4 6.90 -11.81 -17.73
CA ARG A 4 6.29 -12.96 -17.03
C ARG A 4 5.18 -12.58 -16.05
N GLN A 5 5.37 -11.53 -15.22
CA GLN A 5 4.34 -11.09 -14.27
C GLN A 5 3.10 -10.53 -14.97
N LYS A 6 3.27 -9.89 -16.12
CA LYS A 6 2.16 -9.40 -16.93
C LYS A 6 1.39 -10.57 -17.54
N GLU A 7 2.09 -11.56 -18.10
CA GLU A 7 1.50 -12.78 -18.66
C GLU A 7 0.68 -13.53 -17.60
N GLU A 8 1.28 -13.84 -16.44
CA GLU A 8 0.58 -14.52 -15.33
C GLU A 8 -0.68 -13.79 -14.87
N SER A 9 -0.62 -12.45 -14.78
CA SER A 9 -1.79 -11.65 -14.39
C SER A 9 -2.90 -11.69 -15.45
N VAL A 10 -2.55 -11.62 -16.74
CA VAL A 10 -3.51 -11.71 -17.85
C VAL A 10 -4.12 -13.11 -17.89
N ASP A 11 -3.33 -14.17 -17.77
CA ASP A 11 -3.80 -15.55 -17.74
C ASP A 11 -4.79 -15.78 -16.58
N THR A 12 -4.51 -15.19 -15.41
CA THR A 12 -5.42 -15.24 -14.25
C THR A 12 -6.75 -14.56 -14.56
N ILE A 13 -6.74 -13.38 -15.18
CA ILE A 13 -7.96 -12.67 -15.57
C ILE A 13 -8.77 -13.50 -16.56
N LEU A 14 -8.11 -14.02 -17.61
CA LEU A 14 -8.76 -14.86 -18.62
C LEU A 14 -9.38 -16.13 -18.02
N HIS A 15 -8.67 -16.78 -17.10
CA HIS A 15 -9.19 -17.95 -16.41
C HIS A 15 -10.49 -17.63 -15.65
N HIS A 16 -10.55 -16.53 -14.90
CA HIS A 16 -11.77 -16.13 -14.19
C HIS A 16 -12.87 -15.64 -15.13
N ALA A 17 -12.54 -14.96 -16.22
CA ALA A 17 -13.52 -14.58 -17.25
C ALA A 17 -14.19 -15.81 -17.88
N GLN A 18 -13.43 -16.85 -18.19
CA GLN A 18 -13.95 -18.13 -18.70
C GLN A 18 -14.89 -18.83 -17.67
N ARG A 19 -14.53 -18.82 -16.40
CA ARG A 19 -15.38 -19.37 -15.33
C ARG A 19 -16.70 -18.62 -15.20
N LYS A 20 -16.68 -17.31 -15.42
CA LYS A 20 -17.91 -16.50 -15.48
C LYS A 20 -18.79 -16.91 -16.67
N GLU A 21 -18.19 -17.06 -17.85
CA GLU A 21 -18.91 -17.53 -19.04
C GLU A 21 -19.52 -18.94 -18.86
N ALA A 22 -18.81 -19.80 -18.12
CA ALA A 22 -19.31 -21.13 -17.76
C ALA A 22 -20.41 -21.12 -16.68
N GLY A 23 -20.75 -19.95 -16.12
CA GLY A 23 -21.74 -19.82 -15.04
C GLY A 23 -21.29 -20.32 -13.67
N GLU A 24 -19.98 -20.52 -13.49
CA GLU A 24 -19.41 -20.97 -12.21
C GLU A 24 -19.30 -19.82 -11.18
N ILE A 25 -19.16 -18.60 -11.66
CA ILE A 25 -19.08 -17.39 -10.83
C ILE A 25 -19.92 -16.28 -11.46
N ASP A 26 -20.52 -15.43 -10.64
CA ASP A 26 -21.45 -14.39 -11.10
C ASP A 26 -20.73 -13.15 -11.66
N LYS A 27 -19.64 -12.74 -11.01
CA LYS A 27 -18.94 -11.48 -11.35
C LYS A 27 -17.42 -11.62 -11.23
N VAL A 28 -16.74 -10.87 -12.09
CA VAL A 28 -15.27 -10.72 -12.08
C VAL A 28 -14.91 -9.25 -11.97
N PHE A 29 -14.21 -8.88 -10.92
CA PHE A 29 -13.63 -7.56 -10.72
C PHE A 29 -12.12 -7.65 -10.72
N VAL A 30 -11.45 -6.79 -11.47
CA VAL A 30 -9.99 -6.75 -11.56
C VAL A 30 -9.49 -5.46 -10.93
N THR A 31 -8.49 -5.57 -10.03
CA THR A 31 -7.86 -4.41 -9.38
C THR A 31 -6.35 -4.60 -9.28
N GLY A 32 -5.63 -3.50 -9.16
CA GLY A 32 -4.19 -3.52 -8.92
C GLY A 32 -3.37 -2.78 -9.97
N CYS A 33 -2.04 -3.01 -9.93
CA CYS A 33 -1.08 -2.27 -10.76
C CYS A 33 -1.23 -2.50 -12.26
N LEU A 34 -1.65 -3.71 -12.66
CA LEU A 34 -1.87 -4.03 -14.07
C LEU A 34 -3.06 -3.23 -14.61
N SER A 35 -4.21 -3.29 -13.90
CA SER A 35 -5.41 -2.56 -14.31
C SER A 35 -5.21 -1.05 -14.24
N GLU A 36 -4.48 -0.50 -13.26
CA GLU A 36 -4.17 0.93 -13.23
C GLU A 36 -3.45 1.38 -14.51
N ARG A 37 -2.46 0.61 -14.95
CA ARG A 37 -1.59 1.00 -16.06
C ARG A 37 -2.15 0.71 -17.43
N TYR A 38 -2.92 -0.37 -17.57
CA TYR A 38 -3.37 -0.91 -18.85
C TYR A 38 -4.89 -1.05 -18.94
N LYS A 39 -5.62 -0.25 -18.15
CA LYS A 39 -7.09 -0.36 -18.09
C LYS A 39 -7.77 -0.28 -19.46
N PRO A 40 -7.46 0.70 -20.34
CA PRO A 40 -8.10 0.78 -21.65
C PRO A 40 -7.86 -0.48 -22.50
N ASP A 41 -6.60 -0.96 -22.54
CA ASP A 41 -6.23 -2.15 -23.29
C ASP A 41 -6.96 -3.41 -22.77
N LEU A 42 -7.06 -3.53 -21.42
CA LEU A 42 -7.72 -4.66 -20.78
C LEU A 42 -9.25 -4.63 -20.98
N GLU A 43 -9.87 -3.45 -20.96
CA GLU A 43 -11.30 -3.29 -21.24
C GLU A 43 -11.65 -3.66 -22.69
N GLU A 44 -10.75 -3.36 -23.63
CA GLU A 44 -10.92 -3.71 -25.04
C GLU A 44 -10.66 -5.20 -25.30
N GLU A 45 -9.56 -5.74 -24.76
CA GLU A 45 -9.13 -7.13 -25.04
C GLU A 45 -9.86 -8.20 -24.24
N ILE A 46 -10.37 -7.86 -23.02
CA ILE A 46 -11.07 -8.79 -22.14
C ILE A 46 -12.38 -8.16 -21.64
N PRO A 47 -13.38 -8.00 -22.53
CA PRO A 47 -14.65 -7.30 -22.21
C PRO A 47 -15.54 -8.07 -21.23
N ASN A 48 -15.29 -9.37 -20.98
CA ASN A 48 -16.11 -10.22 -20.11
C ASN A 48 -15.88 -10.00 -18.61
N VAL A 49 -14.95 -9.12 -18.25
CA VAL A 49 -14.76 -8.62 -16.88
C VAL A 49 -15.81 -7.54 -16.59
N ASP A 50 -16.47 -7.62 -15.44
CA ASP A 50 -17.55 -6.67 -15.08
C ASP A 50 -16.98 -5.25 -14.85
N GLN A 51 -15.83 -5.14 -14.20
CA GLN A 51 -15.20 -3.85 -14.00
C GLN A 51 -13.72 -3.95 -13.65
N TYR A 52 -12.94 -2.98 -14.13
CA TYR A 52 -11.53 -2.79 -13.81
C TYR A 52 -11.34 -1.60 -12.87
N PHE A 53 -10.59 -1.79 -11.79
CA PHE A 53 -10.27 -0.76 -10.81
C PHE A 53 -8.76 -0.53 -10.74
N GLY A 54 -8.38 0.72 -10.56
CA GLY A 54 -6.99 1.10 -10.28
C GLY A 54 -6.58 0.85 -8.83
N THR A 55 -5.32 1.14 -8.54
CA THR A 55 -4.71 0.89 -7.21
C THR A 55 -5.29 1.77 -6.09
N THR A 56 -5.88 2.91 -6.42
CA THR A 56 -6.45 3.87 -5.47
C THR A 56 -7.98 3.80 -5.40
N GLN A 57 -8.60 2.89 -6.14
CA GLN A 57 -10.06 2.80 -6.30
C GLN A 57 -10.73 1.77 -5.36
N LEU A 58 -10.12 1.47 -4.20
CA LEU A 58 -10.70 0.57 -3.21
C LEU A 58 -12.12 0.96 -2.77
N PRO A 59 -12.46 2.23 -2.51
CA PRO A 59 -13.83 2.61 -2.14
C PRO A 59 -14.86 2.28 -3.23
N GLN A 60 -14.49 2.48 -4.51
CA GLN A 60 -15.34 2.18 -5.65
C GLN A 60 -15.54 0.66 -5.81
N LEU A 61 -14.46 -0.13 -5.63
CA LEU A 61 -14.53 -1.59 -5.64
C LEU A 61 -15.47 -2.09 -4.54
N LEU A 62 -15.33 -1.61 -3.30
CA LEU A 62 -16.19 -2.00 -2.19
C LEU A 62 -17.65 -1.65 -2.45
N LYS A 63 -17.92 -0.47 -3.02
CA LYS A 63 -19.28 -0.08 -3.43
C LYS A 63 -19.85 -1.02 -4.50
N ALA A 64 -19.03 -1.44 -5.47
CA ALA A 64 -19.45 -2.40 -6.49
C ALA A 64 -19.76 -3.79 -5.92
N LEU A 65 -19.11 -4.16 -4.81
CA LEU A 65 -19.36 -5.38 -4.03
C LEU A 65 -20.53 -5.23 -3.04
N GLY A 66 -21.18 -4.06 -2.96
CA GLY A 66 -22.26 -3.79 -2.00
C GLY A 66 -21.78 -3.57 -0.57
N ALA A 67 -20.49 -3.28 -0.37
CA ALA A 67 -19.92 -2.99 0.92
C ALA A 67 -19.62 -1.49 1.08
N ASP A 68 -19.74 -0.99 2.30
CA ASP A 68 -19.37 0.39 2.63
C ASP A 68 -17.89 0.50 3.02
N TYR A 69 -17.21 1.49 2.44
CA TYR A 69 -15.89 1.86 2.90
C TYR A 69 -16.02 2.78 4.13
N LYS A 70 -15.65 2.26 5.30
CA LYS A 70 -15.64 3.02 6.55
C LYS A 70 -14.23 3.49 6.87
N HIS A 71 -13.96 4.76 6.62
CA HIS A 71 -12.69 5.40 6.99
C HIS A 71 -12.43 5.38 8.51
N GLU A 72 -13.50 5.29 9.30
CA GLU A 72 -13.46 5.23 10.76
C GLU A 72 -12.79 3.95 11.31
N LEU A 73 -12.56 2.95 10.46
CA LEU A 73 -11.91 1.69 10.82
C LEU A 73 -10.37 1.74 10.67
N ILE A 74 -9.75 2.91 10.86
CA ILE A 74 -8.30 3.05 10.85
C ILE A 74 -7.68 2.03 11.81
N GLY A 75 -6.75 1.20 11.29
CA GLY A 75 -6.09 0.16 12.06
C GLY A 75 -6.91 -1.11 12.32
N GLU A 76 -8.17 -1.15 11.95
CA GLU A 76 -9.04 -2.34 12.00
C GLU A 76 -8.79 -3.22 10.79
N ARG A 77 -7.76 -4.03 10.83
CA ARG A 77 -7.43 -4.96 9.73
C ARG A 77 -7.11 -6.36 10.23
N LEU A 78 -7.50 -7.35 9.46
CA LEU A 78 -7.03 -8.72 9.67
C LEU A 78 -5.58 -8.81 9.18
N THR A 79 -4.65 -9.09 10.10
CA THR A 79 -3.25 -9.32 9.75
C THR A 79 -3.05 -10.77 9.31
N THR A 80 -2.38 -10.97 8.17
CA THR A 80 -1.99 -12.30 7.67
C THR A 80 -0.56 -12.67 8.05
N THR A 81 0.16 -11.76 8.70
CA THR A 81 1.49 -11.99 9.26
C THR A 81 1.40 -12.78 10.57
N PRO A 82 2.49 -13.44 11.01
CA PRO A 82 2.61 -13.91 12.39
C PRO A 82 2.32 -12.81 13.39
N LYS A 83 1.80 -13.18 14.58
CA LYS A 83 1.31 -12.19 15.56
C LYS A 83 2.38 -11.24 16.11
N ASN A 84 3.66 -11.61 16.03
CA ASN A 84 4.77 -10.84 16.60
C ASN A 84 5.21 -9.64 15.75
N TYR A 85 4.84 -9.55 14.47
CA TYR A 85 5.18 -8.39 13.64
C TYR A 85 4.05 -8.01 12.68
N ALA A 86 4.04 -6.75 12.28
CA ALA A 86 3.13 -6.25 11.26
C ALA A 86 3.80 -5.19 10.37
N TYR A 87 3.33 -5.09 9.12
CA TYR A 87 3.72 -4.00 8.24
C TYR A 87 2.87 -2.78 8.54
N LEU A 88 3.50 -1.63 8.70
CA LEU A 88 2.84 -0.32 8.80
C LEU A 88 3.15 0.49 7.54
N LYS A 89 2.15 0.68 6.68
CA LYS A 89 2.32 1.44 5.44
C LYS A 89 2.17 2.92 5.70
N ILE A 90 3.29 3.65 5.69
CA ILE A 90 3.34 5.08 6.04
C ILE A 90 3.08 6.02 4.84
N ALA A 91 3.24 5.52 3.61
CA ALA A 91 2.95 6.27 2.40
C ALA A 91 2.67 5.36 1.21
N GLU A 92 2.02 5.89 0.18
CA GLU A 92 1.75 5.25 -1.10
C GLU A 92 2.26 6.14 -2.24
N GLY A 93 2.70 5.51 -3.37
CA GLY A 93 3.21 6.23 -4.52
C GLY A 93 4.66 6.72 -4.37
N CYS A 94 5.22 7.29 -5.44
CA CYS A 94 6.61 7.73 -5.44
C CYS A 94 6.83 8.86 -6.45
N ASP A 95 7.53 9.92 -6.04
CA ASP A 95 7.88 11.07 -6.88
C ASP A 95 9.31 11.00 -7.42
N ARG A 96 10.06 9.89 -7.19
CA ARG A 96 11.42 9.76 -7.73
C ARG A 96 11.41 9.51 -9.23
N PRO A 97 12.17 10.31 -10.00
CA PRO A 97 12.25 10.18 -11.46
C PRO A 97 13.25 9.09 -11.88
N CYS A 98 13.10 7.87 -11.40
CA CYS A 98 13.96 6.75 -11.81
C CYS A 98 13.59 6.30 -13.22
N SER A 99 14.52 6.32 -14.16
CA SER A 99 14.31 6.09 -15.60
C SER A 99 13.70 4.71 -15.93
N PHE A 100 13.93 3.71 -15.11
CA PHE A 100 13.44 2.33 -15.29
C PHE A 100 12.21 1.97 -14.46
N CYS A 101 11.71 2.90 -13.62
CA CYS A 101 10.70 2.59 -12.62
C CYS A 101 9.30 2.99 -13.08
N ALA A 102 8.38 2.03 -13.09
CA ALA A 102 6.99 2.26 -13.46
C ALA A 102 6.07 2.57 -12.25
N ILE A 103 6.61 2.66 -11.04
CA ILE A 103 5.81 2.92 -9.83
C ILE A 103 4.97 4.20 -9.91
N PRO A 104 5.50 5.35 -10.38
CA PRO A 104 4.68 6.55 -10.51
C PRO A 104 3.46 6.38 -11.44
N LEU A 105 3.58 5.52 -12.45
CA LEU A 105 2.48 5.21 -13.39
C LEU A 105 1.44 4.24 -12.81
N MET A 106 1.81 3.47 -11.78
CA MET A 106 0.97 2.42 -11.21
C MET A 106 0.41 2.79 -9.83
N ARG A 107 1.16 3.57 -9.06
CA ARG A 107 0.83 3.95 -7.68
C ARG A 107 0.61 5.45 -7.49
N GLY A 108 0.85 6.24 -8.56
CA GLY A 108 0.73 7.68 -8.54
C GLY A 108 1.84 8.39 -7.75
N LYS A 109 1.58 9.66 -7.45
CA LYS A 109 2.48 10.51 -6.67
C LYS A 109 2.55 10.06 -5.21
N HIS A 110 3.65 10.41 -4.56
CA HIS A 110 3.86 10.14 -3.13
C HIS A 110 2.76 10.80 -2.29
N LYS A 111 2.11 9.98 -1.47
CA LYS A 111 1.04 10.41 -0.55
C LYS A 111 1.28 9.79 0.81
N SER A 112 1.66 10.62 1.79
CA SER A 112 1.90 10.20 3.17
C SER A 112 0.60 10.03 3.95
N THR A 113 0.58 9.10 4.88
CA THR A 113 -0.46 9.00 5.92
C THR A 113 -0.10 9.93 7.08
N PRO A 114 -1.03 10.68 7.68
CA PRO A 114 -0.78 11.53 8.85
C PRO A 114 -0.14 10.76 10.02
N ILE A 115 0.73 11.42 10.78
CA ILE A 115 1.40 10.81 11.95
C ILE A 115 0.38 10.26 12.94
N GLU A 116 -0.65 11.03 13.20
CA GLU A 116 -1.70 10.72 14.18
C GLU A 116 -2.45 9.43 13.81
N GLU A 117 -2.76 9.22 12.54
CA GLU A 117 -3.42 8.00 12.04
C GLU A 117 -2.49 6.78 12.16
N LEU A 118 -1.20 6.97 11.86
CA LEU A 118 -0.20 5.90 11.97
C LEU A 118 0.05 5.47 13.42
N VAL A 119 0.00 6.43 14.37
CA VAL A 119 0.10 6.13 15.81
C VAL A 119 -1.11 5.32 16.27
N ILE A 120 -2.33 5.73 15.90
CA ILE A 120 -3.56 4.97 16.21
C ILE A 120 -3.49 3.55 15.65
N GLU A 121 -3.02 3.39 14.40
CA GLU A 121 -2.85 2.06 13.81
C GLU A 121 -1.80 1.23 14.57
N ALA A 122 -0.68 1.83 14.95
CA ALA A 122 0.37 1.18 15.71
C ALA A 122 -0.10 0.73 17.11
N GLU A 123 -0.86 1.57 17.82
CA GLU A 123 -1.48 1.23 19.12
C GLU A 123 -2.42 0.03 19.01
N LYS A 124 -3.27 -0.01 17.98
CA LYS A 124 -4.16 -1.15 17.74
C LYS A 124 -3.39 -2.42 17.40
N LEU A 125 -2.32 -2.33 16.61
CA LEU A 125 -1.45 -3.47 16.33
C LEU A 125 -0.76 -3.98 17.59
N ALA A 126 -0.24 -3.08 18.44
CA ALA A 126 0.37 -3.42 19.72
C ALA A 126 -0.62 -4.12 20.66
N ALA A 127 -1.85 -3.59 20.77
CA ALA A 127 -2.94 -4.19 21.55
C ALA A 127 -3.29 -5.62 21.08
N ASN A 128 -3.10 -5.92 19.79
CA ASN A 128 -3.26 -7.25 19.21
C ASN A 128 -2.02 -8.17 19.36
N GLY A 129 -0.98 -7.71 20.08
CA GLY A 129 0.21 -8.49 20.42
C GLY A 129 1.37 -8.34 19.44
N VAL A 130 1.31 -7.39 18.50
CA VAL A 130 2.44 -7.07 17.62
C VAL A 130 3.56 -6.43 18.43
N LYS A 131 4.78 -6.92 18.25
CA LYS A 131 6.00 -6.45 18.92
C LYS A 131 6.93 -5.70 17.98
N GLU A 132 6.89 -6.00 16.70
CA GLU A 132 7.73 -5.36 15.68
C GLU A 132 6.86 -4.68 14.62
N LEU A 133 7.12 -3.40 14.36
CA LEU A 133 6.57 -2.67 13.23
C LEU A 133 7.59 -2.59 12.10
N ILE A 134 7.20 -3.04 10.91
CA ILE A 134 7.99 -2.90 9.68
C ILE A 134 7.38 -1.75 8.88
N LEU A 135 8.03 -0.59 8.90
CA LEU A 135 7.56 0.58 8.16
C LEU A 135 7.82 0.39 6.67
N ILE A 136 6.77 0.53 5.86
CA ILE A 136 6.85 0.37 4.40
C ILE A 136 6.29 1.57 3.65
N ALA A 137 6.96 1.90 2.56
CA ALA A 137 6.54 2.79 1.49
C ALA A 137 7.34 2.45 0.24
N GLN A 138 7.09 3.09 -0.90
CA GLN A 138 7.96 3.01 -2.05
C GLN A 138 9.29 3.74 -1.82
N ASP A 139 9.29 4.77 -0.97
CA ASP A 139 10.46 5.44 -0.42
C ASP A 139 10.12 6.13 0.91
N LEU A 140 10.63 5.60 2.01
CA LEU A 140 10.42 6.16 3.36
C LEU A 140 11.01 7.56 3.51
N THR A 141 12.09 7.88 2.77
CA THR A 141 12.81 9.15 2.94
C THR A 141 12.02 10.36 2.48
N TYR A 142 10.92 10.16 1.73
CA TYR A 142 10.04 11.23 1.27
C TYR A 142 8.87 11.48 2.21
N TYR A 143 8.71 10.68 3.25
CA TYR A 143 7.60 10.82 4.18
C TYR A 143 7.44 12.25 4.70
N GLY A 144 6.23 12.77 4.57
CA GLY A 144 5.81 14.08 5.04
C GLY A 144 6.01 15.24 4.05
N LEU A 145 6.76 15.07 2.95
CA LEU A 145 6.99 16.15 1.98
C LEU A 145 5.70 16.69 1.36
N ASP A 146 4.75 15.82 1.07
CA ASP A 146 3.44 16.18 0.53
C ASP A 146 2.54 16.90 1.55
N LEU A 147 2.41 16.34 2.76
CA LEU A 147 1.53 16.85 3.82
C LEU A 147 2.11 18.05 4.55
N TYR A 148 3.39 17.96 4.99
CA TYR A 148 3.99 18.91 5.92
C TYR A 148 5.01 19.84 5.24
N LYS A 149 5.22 19.72 3.92
CA LYS A 149 6.23 20.45 3.13
C LYS A 149 7.67 20.28 3.61
N LYS A 150 7.90 19.27 4.43
CA LYS A 150 9.21 18.85 4.94
C LYS A 150 9.22 17.36 5.26
N ARG A 151 10.40 16.76 5.30
CA ARG A 151 10.55 15.35 5.71
C ARG A 151 10.23 15.24 7.21
N ARG A 152 9.42 14.26 7.56
CA ARG A 152 8.92 14.04 8.92
C ARG A 152 9.12 12.59 9.41
N LEU A 153 10.00 11.81 8.76
CA LEU A 153 10.22 10.42 9.15
C LEU A 153 10.77 10.31 10.58
N ALA A 154 11.72 11.19 10.96
CA ALA A 154 12.26 11.24 12.32
C ALA A 154 11.17 11.58 13.36
N ASP A 155 10.27 12.53 13.02
CA ASP A 155 9.16 12.90 13.92
C ASP A 155 8.17 11.73 14.08
N LEU A 156 7.84 11.02 12.99
CA LEU A 156 7.03 9.80 13.06
C LEU A 156 7.67 8.74 13.96
N LEU A 157 8.97 8.48 13.79
CA LEU A 157 9.68 7.51 14.63
C LEU A 157 9.62 7.88 16.10
N LYS A 158 9.81 9.17 16.44
CA LYS A 158 9.72 9.66 17.83
C LYS A 158 8.33 9.42 18.46
N GLU A 159 7.27 9.43 17.67
CA GLU A 159 5.94 9.09 18.18
C GLU A 159 5.73 7.58 18.26
N LEU A 160 6.18 6.82 17.26
CA LEU A 160 6.00 5.36 17.24
C LEU A 160 6.78 4.65 18.37
N VAL A 161 7.95 5.15 18.78
CA VAL A 161 8.72 4.56 19.89
C VAL A 161 8.03 4.75 21.26
N LYS A 162 7.05 5.65 21.36
CA LYS A 162 6.25 5.84 22.57
C LYS A 162 5.09 4.85 22.68
N VAL A 163 4.78 4.12 21.61
CA VAL A 163 3.65 3.17 21.58
C VAL A 163 3.99 1.98 22.48
N GLU A 164 3.26 1.84 23.55
CA GLU A 164 3.44 0.78 24.52
C GLU A 164 3.20 -0.60 23.87
N GLY A 165 4.10 -1.53 24.12
CA GLY A 165 4.03 -2.89 23.56
C GLY A 165 4.81 -3.09 22.27
N ILE A 166 5.22 -2.04 21.56
CA ILE A 166 6.15 -2.14 20.43
C ILE A 166 7.59 -2.15 20.96
N GLU A 167 8.33 -3.17 20.59
CA GLU A 167 9.71 -3.40 21.03
C GLU A 167 10.73 -3.13 19.90
N TRP A 168 10.28 -3.18 18.64
CA TRP A 168 11.15 -3.05 17.49
C TRP A 168 10.49 -2.30 16.34
N ILE A 169 11.22 -1.36 15.73
CA ILE A 169 10.79 -0.64 14.53
C ILE A 169 11.84 -0.82 13.44
N ARG A 170 11.42 -1.38 12.30
CA ARG A 170 12.27 -1.61 11.14
C ARG A 170 11.91 -0.68 9.99
N LEU A 171 12.90 -0.01 9.43
CA LEU A 171 12.74 0.80 8.21
C LEU A 171 12.99 -0.08 6.98
N HIS A 172 12.04 -0.09 6.05
CA HIS A 172 12.13 -0.87 4.82
C HIS A 172 11.95 0.04 3.59
N TYR A 173 12.85 -0.07 2.59
CA TYR A 173 12.87 0.79 1.39
C TYR A 173 13.23 2.26 1.65
N ALA A 174 14.32 2.49 2.33
CA ALA A 174 14.91 3.81 2.46
C ALA A 174 15.95 4.04 1.36
N PHE A 175 15.74 5.05 0.52
CA PHE A 175 16.68 5.37 -0.55
C PHE A 175 17.95 6.04 0.03
N PRO A 176 19.16 5.57 -0.32
CA PRO A 176 20.39 6.01 0.36
C PRO A 176 20.76 7.47 0.06
N THR A 177 20.50 7.94 -1.18
CA THR A 177 20.84 9.32 -1.54
C THR A 177 19.90 10.32 -0.88
N GLY A 178 20.47 11.19 -0.04
CA GLY A 178 19.71 12.19 0.71
C GLY A 178 18.89 11.60 1.85
N PHE A 179 19.36 10.50 2.44
CA PHE A 179 18.77 9.94 3.65
C PHE A 179 18.76 11.00 4.78
N PRO A 180 17.64 11.22 5.48
CA PRO A 180 17.53 12.23 6.53
C PRO A 180 18.46 11.89 7.72
N LYS A 181 19.38 12.78 8.07
CA LYS A 181 20.36 12.53 9.16
C LYS A 181 19.71 12.47 10.54
N ASP A 182 18.64 13.23 10.75
CA ASP A 182 17.84 13.25 11.97
C ASP A 182 17.19 11.89 12.30
N VAL A 183 16.96 11.06 11.29
CA VAL A 183 16.51 9.67 11.49
C VAL A 183 17.59 8.84 12.20
N LEU A 184 18.88 9.03 11.85
CA LEU A 184 19.98 8.31 12.50
C LEU A 184 20.13 8.69 13.97
N GLU A 185 19.83 9.93 14.33
CA GLU A 185 19.85 10.39 15.72
C GLU A 185 18.76 9.66 16.54
N VAL A 186 17.57 9.52 15.97
CA VAL A 186 16.46 8.77 16.63
C VAL A 186 16.77 7.27 16.73
N MET A 187 17.46 6.69 15.75
CA MET A 187 17.84 5.26 15.79
C MET A 187 18.91 4.94 16.83
N ASN A 188 19.66 5.94 17.29
CA ASN A 188 20.73 5.79 18.29
C ASN A 188 20.29 6.17 19.72
N SER A 189 19.07 6.67 19.90
CA SER A 189 18.51 7.03 21.20
C SER A 189 17.74 5.87 21.82
#